data_47b12352d2a9c9fd566c58b15db7cc50
#
_entry.id   47b12352d2a9c9fd566c58b15db7cc50
#
_cell.length_a   1.000
_cell.length_b   1.000
_cell.length_c   1.000
_cell.angle_alpha   90.00
_cell.angle_beta   90.00
_cell.angle_gamma   90.00
#
_symmetry.space_group_name_H-M   'P 1'
#
loop_
_entity.id
_entity.type
_entity.pdbx_description
1 polymer ?
#
loop_
_entity_poly.entity_id
_entity_poly.type
_entity_poly.pdbx_seq_one_letter_code
_entity_poly.pdbx_strand_id
1 'polypeptide(L)'
;MSRNQIREGALVLADGSVFEGELIGATPASSVASGEVVFNTVLSGYQEVLTDPSYAGQIVTFTYPHIGNYGASTADFESRRPFCRGVVVRDLARRESSYRSEAHLDAMLDKYGIPGIAGIDTRRLTRLLRDTGAMSGAFGSGDFATLAGTAAAEPGTDGVDLVAGVTTADAYTVGSSDPNARHIVAYDFGIKYSIIDHLATLGRVTVVPASTTADEVLALKPAGVFLSNGPGDPAMLDYAVTAIGELVGRVPIFGICLGHQLLSRAIG
;
A
#
# COMPACT_ATOMS: atom_id res chain seq x y z
N MET A 1 15.81 -7.54 -23.07
CA MET A 1 17.09 -7.01 -22.56
C MET A 1 17.79 -8.12 -21.78
N SER A 2 19.10 -8.26 -21.92
CA SER A 2 19.88 -9.35 -21.28
C SER A 2 19.83 -9.19 -19.76
N ARG A 3 19.28 -10.20 -19.05
CA ARG A 3 19.14 -10.28 -17.56
C ARG A 3 20.48 -10.47 -16.81
N ASN A 4 21.62 -10.15 -17.41
CA ASN A 4 22.93 -10.54 -16.90
C ASN A 4 23.79 -9.39 -16.34
N GLN A 5 23.24 -8.19 -16.20
CA GLN A 5 24.00 -7.09 -15.62
C GLN A 5 23.46 -6.78 -14.22
N ILE A 6 24.25 -7.14 -13.19
CA ILE A 6 23.97 -6.74 -11.80
C ILE A 6 24.00 -5.21 -11.76
N ARG A 7 22.93 -4.63 -11.22
CA ARG A 7 22.83 -3.19 -10.99
C ARG A 7 23.11 -2.93 -9.51
N GLU A 8 24.35 -2.61 -9.20
CA GLU A 8 24.73 -2.28 -7.83
C GLU A 8 24.00 -1.02 -7.33
N GLY A 9 23.66 -1.00 -6.04
CA GLY A 9 23.02 0.12 -5.39
C GLY A 9 23.08 0.01 -3.88
N ALA A 10 22.57 1.03 -3.20
CA ALA A 10 22.48 1.03 -1.76
C ALA A 10 21.16 1.65 -1.28
N LEU A 11 20.70 1.20 -0.11
CA LEU A 11 19.70 1.84 0.70
C LEU A 11 20.40 2.61 1.81
N VAL A 12 20.09 3.91 1.93
CA VAL A 12 20.56 4.78 3.00
C VAL A 12 19.36 5.29 3.78
N LEU A 13 19.38 5.17 5.09
CA LEU A 13 18.33 5.66 5.98
C LEU A 13 18.66 7.06 6.49
N ALA A 14 17.67 7.75 7.03
CA ALA A 14 17.82 9.10 7.58
C ALA A 14 18.81 9.19 8.77
N ASP A 15 19.03 8.08 9.49
CA ASP A 15 20.05 7.98 10.55
C ASP A 15 21.48 7.76 10.03
N GLY A 16 21.66 7.68 8.70
CA GLY A 16 22.94 7.40 8.05
C GLY A 16 23.29 5.93 7.91
N SER A 17 22.43 5.02 8.34
CA SER A 17 22.64 3.57 8.16
C SER A 17 22.65 3.20 6.68
N VAL A 18 23.66 2.44 6.23
CA VAL A 18 23.84 2.01 4.84
C VAL A 18 23.69 0.51 4.72
N PHE A 19 23.00 0.10 3.63
CA PHE A 19 22.77 -1.29 3.23
C PHE A 19 23.05 -1.40 1.73
N GLU A 20 24.13 -2.06 1.36
CA GLU A 20 24.49 -2.32 -0.04
C GLU A 20 23.69 -3.50 -0.59
N GLY A 21 23.38 -3.48 -1.89
CA GLY A 21 22.60 -4.52 -2.54
C GLY A 21 22.55 -4.40 -4.05
N GLU A 22 21.63 -5.12 -4.66
CA GLU A 22 21.37 -5.17 -6.09
C GLU A 22 20.01 -4.55 -6.40
N LEU A 23 19.96 -3.60 -7.33
CA LEU A 23 18.72 -2.96 -7.76
C LEU A 23 17.90 -3.92 -8.62
N ILE A 24 16.61 -4.01 -8.31
CA ILE A 24 15.61 -4.84 -8.98
C ILE A 24 14.41 -4.01 -9.42
N GLY A 25 13.51 -4.55 -10.23
CA GLY A 25 12.34 -3.86 -10.73
C GLY A 25 12.69 -2.65 -11.59
N ALA A 26 11.85 -1.63 -11.53
CA ALA A 26 12.00 -0.43 -12.35
C ALA A 26 13.21 0.42 -11.95
N THR A 27 13.72 1.16 -12.93
CA THR A 27 14.73 2.20 -12.67
C THR A 27 13.99 3.53 -12.49
N PRO A 28 14.08 4.19 -11.32
CA PRO A 28 13.48 5.51 -11.13
C PRO A 28 14.05 6.54 -12.10
N ALA A 29 13.24 7.49 -12.54
CA ALA A 29 13.68 8.53 -13.47
C ALA A 29 14.86 9.37 -12.92
N SER A 30 14.89 9.59 -11.60
CA SER A 30 15.97 10.27 -10.88
C SER A 30 17.13 9.35 -10.50
N SER A 31 17.11 8.05 -10.88
CA SER A 31 18.01 7.00 -10.42
C SER A 31 17.96 6.73 -8.90
N VAL A 32 17.10 7.42 -8.17
CA VAL A 32 16.89 7.32 -6.72
C VAL A 32 15.40 7.23 -6.42
N ALA A 33 15.03 6.30 -5.56
CA ALA A 33 13.70 6.20 -4.96
C ALA A 33 13.79 6.54 -3.47
N SER A 34 12.79 7.26 -2.93
CA SER A 34 12.71 7.60 -1.52
C SER A 34 11.30 7.38 -0.97
N GLY A 35 11.20 7.23 0.34
CA GLY A 35 9.96 7.05 1.07
C GLY A 35 10.21 6.61 2.51
N GLU A 36 9.14 6.47 3.26
CA GLU A 36 9.19 5.91 4.61
C GLU A 36 9.47 4.40 4.56
N VAL A 37 10.53 3.95 5.22
CA VAL A 37 10.93 2.54 5.24
C VAL A 37 10.21 1.81 6.37
N VAL A 38 9.42 0.82 5.99
CA VAL A 38 8.65 -0.03 6.91
C VAL A 38 8.97 -1.50 6.67
N PHE A 39 8.55 -2.40 7.58
CA PHE A 39 8.70 -3.83 7.36
C PHE A 39 7.38 -4.58 7.50
N ASN A 40 7.28 -5.69 6.78
CA ASN A 40 6.17 -6.62 6.84
C ASN A 40 6.69 -8.03 7.14
N THR A 41 5.99 -8.76 8.04
CA THR A 41 6.43 -10.05 8.56
C THR A 41 5.68 -11.25 7.98
N VAL A 42 4.89 -11.07 6.93
CA VAL A 42 4.16 -12.17 6.28
C VAL A 42 5.12 -13.21 5.71
N LEU A 43 4.73 -14.47 5.79
CA LEU A 43 5.50 -15.59 5.22
C LEU A 43 5.21 -15.78 3.72
N SER A 44 4.00 -15.39 3.26
CA SER A 44 3.54 -15.45 1.88
C SER A 44 2.56 -14.32 1.63
N GLY A 45 2.17 -14.08 0.37
CA GLY A 45 1.27 -12.96 0.05
C GLY A 45 2.03 -11.66 -0.22
N TYR A 46 3.27 -11.75 -0.72
CA TYR A 46 4.07 -10.56 -1.01
C TYR A 46 3.42 -9.65 -2.08
N GLN A 47 2.70 -10.24 -3.04
CA GLN A 47 2.03 -9.47 -4.09
C GLN A 47 0.83 -8.71 -3.50
N GLU A 48 0.05 -9.34 -2.65
CA GLU A 48 -1.07 -8.75 -1.92
C GLU A 48 -0.58 -7.57 -1.06
N VAL A 49 0.57 -7.70 -0.40
CA VAL A 49 1.19 -6.60 0.35
C VAL A 49 1.62 -5.46 -0.57
N LEU A 50 2.31 -5.76 -1.68
CA LEU A 50 2.79 -4.74 -2.63
C LEU A 50 1.66 -3.99 -3.32
N THR A 51 0.50 -4.64 -3.50
CA THR A 51 -0.67 -4.06 -4.17
C THR A 51 -1.71 -3.52 -3.18
N ASP A 52 -1.49 -3.64 -1.86
CA ASP A 52 -2.31 -3.00 -0.84
C ASP A 52 -2.05 -1.47 -0.83
N PRO A 53 -3.07 -0.64 -1.10
CA PRO A 53 -2.91 0.81 -1.12
C PRO A 53 -2.46 1.41 0.23
N SER A 54 -2.60 0.67 1.33
CA SER A 54 -2.14 1.10 2.66
C SER A 54 -0.63 1.38 2.70
N TYR A 55 0.15 0.84 1.76
CA TYR A 55 1.59 1.11 1.65
C TYR A 55 1.95 2.30 0.74
N ALA A 56 0.98 3.12 0.33
CA ALA A 56 1.30 4.33 -0.44
C ALA A 56 2.25 5.24 0.35
N GLY A 57 3.27 5.75 -0.33
CA GLY A 57 4.33 6.56 0.29
C GLY A 57 5.47 5.75 0.93
N GLN A 58 5.34 4.45 1.10
CA GLN A 58 6.26 3.61 1.86
C GLN A 58 7.16 2.73 0.97
N ILE A 59 8.37 2.45 1.47
CA ILE A 59 9.29 1.43 0.97
C ILE A 59 9.11 0.21 1.87
N VAL A 60 8.61 -0.88 1.29
CA VAL A 60 8.24 -2.09 2.04
C VAL A 60 9.40 -3.07 2.12
N THR A 61 9.86 -3.35 3.34
CA THR A 61 10.87 -4.37 3.61
C THR A 61 10.20 -5.69 3.98
N PHE A 62 10.46 -6.75 3.24
CA PHE A 62 10.01 -8.09 3.60
C PHE A 62 11.01 -8.78 4.54
N THR A 63 10.50 -9.26 5.69
CA THR A 63 11.33 -10.00 6.65
C THR A 63 11.54 -11.46 6.22
N TYR A 64 10.59 -12.03 5.45
CA TYR A 64 10.76 -13.35 4.86
C TYR A 64 11.90 -13.31 3.84
N PRO A 65 12.87 -14.21 3.93
CA PRO A 65 14.13 -14.06 3.20
C PRO A 65 14.02 -14.29 1.70
N HIS A 66 13.06 -15.10 1.24
CA HIS A 66 12.98 -15.54 -0.16
C HIS A 66 11.67 -15.07 -0.80
N ILE A 67 11.72 -13.99 -1.55
CA ILE A 67 10.57 -13.32 -2.17
C ILE A 67 10.57 -13.55 -3.69
N GLY A 68 9.37 -13.65 -4.29
CA GLY A 68 9.18 -13.88 -5.72
C GLY A 68 9.16 -15.36 -6.14
N ASN A 69 9.24 -16.29 -5.19
CA ASN A 69 9.37 -17.72 -5.44
C ASN A 69 8.15 -18.38 -6.09
N TYR A 70 6.96 -17.78 -5.98
CA TYR A 70 5.75 -18.26 -6.68
C TYR A 70 5.26 -17.30 -7.79
N GLY A 71 6.08 -16.28 -8.13
CA GLY A 71 5.79 -15.33 -9.21
C GLY A 71 4.73 -14.30 -8.86
N ALA A 72 4.09 -13.76 -9.87
CA ALA A 72 2.98 -12.82 -9.77
C ALA A 72 1.81 -13.28 -10.63
N SER A 73 0.58 -13.01 -10.17
CA SER A 73 -0.68 -13.35 -10.84
C SER A 73 -1.64 -12.18 -10.79
N THR A 74 -2.41 -11.97 -11.87
CA THR A 74 -3.46 -10.93 -11.89
C THR A 74 -4.54 -11.15 -10.84
N ALA A 75 -4.75 -12.41 -10.41
CA ALA A 75 -5.73 -12.77 -9.38
C ALA A 75 -5.32 -12.39 -7.95
N ASP A 76 -4.05 -12.07 -7.71
CA ASP A 76 -3.53 -11.77 -6.37
C ASP A 76 -3.31 -10.25 -6.15
N PHE A 77 -3.89 -9.40 -7.02
CA PHE A 77 -3.89 -7.96 -6.82
C PHE A 77 -4.96 -7.55 -5.81
N GLU A 78 -4.59 -6.69 -4.88
CA GLU A 78 -5.50 -6.08 -3.91
C GLU A 78 -6.00 -4.70 -4.34
N SER A 79 -5.47 -4.16 -5.46
CA SER A 79 -5.91 -2.90 -6.05
C SER A 79 -5.47 -2.80 -7.52
N ARG A 80 -5.83 -1.70 -8.20
CA ARG A 80 -5.54 -1.47 -9.63
C ARG A 80 -4.04 -1.49 -9.99
N ARG A 81 -3.16 -1.24 -9.05
CA ARG A 81 -1.69 -1.25 -9.18
C ARG A 81 -1.01 -1.22 -7.82
N PRO A 82 0.29 -1.53 -7.72
CA PRO A 82 1.06 -1.19 -6.52
C PRO A 82 1.09 0.32 -6.28
N PHE A 83 1.05 0.73 -5.01
CA PHE A 83 1.13 2.13 -4.58
C PHE A 83 2.37 2.42 -3.73
N CYS A 84 3.10 1.38 -3.30
CA CYS A 84 4.34 1.55 -2.56
C CYS A 84 5.41 2.29 -3.39
N ARG A 85 6.33 2.96 -2.71
CA ARG A 85 7.46 3.69 -3.33
C ARG A 85 8.60 2.79 -3.74
N GLY A 86 8.70 1.60 -3.12
CA GLY A 86 9.75 0.65 -3.42
C GLY A 86 9.66 -0.60 -2.56
N VAL A 87 10.53 -1.58 -2.87
CA VAL A 87 10.58 -2.85 -2.16
C VAL A 87 12.01 -3.21 -1.79
N VAL A 88 12.17 -3.73 -0.56
CA VAL A 88 13.45 -4.22 -0.04
C VAL A 88 13.31 -5.69 0.31
N VAL A 89 14.18 -6.54 -0.27
CA VAL A 89 14.18 -7.97 -0.06
C VAL A 89 15.58 -8.50 0.28
N ARG A 90 15.64 -9.59 1.05
CA ARG A 90 16.88 -10.30 1.28
C ARG A 90 17.31 -11.02 0.00
N ASP A 91 16.41 -11.77 -0.60
CA ASP A 91 16.69 -12.63 -1.73
C ASP A 91 15.50 -12.63 -2.69
N LEU A 92 15.73 -12.20 -3.94
CA LEU A 92 14.75 -12.27 -5.01
C LEU A 92 14.90 -13.58 -5.76
N ALA A 93 13.85 -14.38 -5.81
CA ALA A 93 13.84 -15.64 -6.52
C ALA A 93 14.18 -15.46 -8.01
N ARG A 94 15.21 -16.17 -8.49
CA ARG A 94 15.60 -16.16 -9.90
C ARG A 94 14.61 -16.90 -10.81
N ARG A 95 13.84 -17.80 -10.23
CA ARG A 95 12.80 -18.58 -10.92
C ARG A 95 11.61 -18.74 -10.00
N GLU A 96 10.44 -18.47 -10.54
CA GLU A 96 9.18 -18.79 -9.90
C GLU A 96 8.80 -20.26 -10.14
N SER A 97 8.07 -20.82 -9.20
CA SER A 97 7.54 -22.19 -9.29
C SER A 97 6.12 -22.22 -8.71
N SER A 98 5.15 -21.88 -9.54
CA SER A 98 3.72 -21.98 -9.21
C SER A 98 2.92 -22.13 -10.51
N TYR A 99 1.89 -22.96 -10.48
CA TYR A 99 0.96 -23.09 -11.60
C TYR A 99 0.11 -21.82 -11.84
N ARG A 100 0.06 -20.92 -10.84
CA ARG A 100 -0.67 -19.63 -10.92
C ARG A 100 0.22 -18.50 -11.43
N SER A 101 1.53 -18.72 -11.57
CA SER A 101 2.44 -17.66 -11.99
C SER A 101 2.19 -17.24 -13.44
N GLU A 102 1.97 -15.95 -13.64
CA GLU A 102 1.83 -15.31 -14.96
C GLU A 102 3.11 -14.53 -15.32
N ALA A 103 3.89 -14.12 -14.32
CA ALA A 103 5.11 -13.34 -14.50
C ALA A 103 6.07 -13.51 -13.33
N HIS A 104 7.36 -13.21 -13.56
CA HIS A 104 8.30 -13.00 -12.47
C HIS A 104 7.95 -11.74 -11.67
N LEU A 105 8.22 -11.75 -10.37
CA LEU A 105 8.00 -10.56 -9.52
C LEU A 105 8.80 -9.35 -10.02
N ASP A 106 10.04 -9.53 -10.44
CA ASP A 106 10.88 -8.46 -11.01
C ASP A 106 10.23 -7.80 -12.24
N ALA A 107 9.65 -8.62 -13.13
CA ALA A 107 8.95 -8.14 -14.31
C ALA A 107 7.64 -7.40 -13.95
N MET A 108 6.93 -7.84 -12.92
CA MET A 108 5.75 -7.12 -12.39
C MET A 108 6.16 -5.76 -11.83
N LEU A 109 7.21 -5.71 -11.00
CA LEU A 109 7.73 -4.46 -10.44
C LEU A 109 8.12 -3.48 -11.54
N ASP A 110 8.87 -3.94 -12.56
CA ASP A 110 9.28 -3.11 -13.71
C ASP A 110 8.06 -2.58 -14.49
N LYS A 111 7.08 -3.46 -14.78
CA LYS A 111 5.83 -3.11 -15.49
C LYS A 111 5.07 -1.97 -14.81
N TYR A 112 5.05 -1.97 -13.48
CA TYR A 112 4.31 -0.96 -12.71
C TYR A 112 5.18 0.22 -12.23
N GLY A 113 6.45 0.26 -12.63
CA GLY A 113 7.34 1.36 -12.29
C GLY A 113 7.80 1.33 -10.82
N ILE A 114 7.76 0.17 -10.16
CA ILE A 114 8.17 0.02 -8.76
C ILE A 114 9.65 -0.39 -8.71
N PRO A 115 10.53 0.46 -8.17
CA PRO A 115 11.92 0.11 -7.94
C PRO A 115 12.07 -0.79 -6.72
N GLY A 116 13.16 -1.53 -6.65
CA GLY A 116 13.48 -2.34 -5.49
C GLY A 116 14.97 -2.57 -5.32
N ILE A 117 15.34 -3.13 -4.17
CA ILE A 117 16.70 -3.53 -3.85
C ILE A 117 16.71 -4.89 -3.15
N ALA A 118 17.56 -5.79 -3.64
CA ALA A 118 17.76 -7.13 -3.12
C ALA A 118 19.18 -7.28 -2.52
N GLY A 119 19.44 -8.39 -1.82
CA GLY A 119 20.75 -8.63 -1.19
C GLY A 119 20.92 -7.96 0.17
N ILE A 120 19.92 -7.22 0.63
CA ILE A 120 19.93 -6.46 1.87
C ILE A 120 19.89 -7.38 3.09
N ASP A 121 20.61 -7.04 4.15
CA ASP A 121 20.41 -7.64 5.46
C ASP A 121 19.09 -7.13 6.08
N THR A 122 17.98 -7.71 5.62
CA THR A 122 16.64 -7.34 6.07
C THR A 122 16.43 -7.62 7.55
N ARG A 123 17.16 -8.57 8.15
CA ARG A 123 17.10 -8.82 9.60
C ARG A 123 17.69 -7.65 10.38
N ARG A 124 18.85 -7.13 9.97
CA ARG A 124 19.47 -5.95 10.60
C ARG A 124 18.56 -4.73 10.43
N LEU A 125 18.04 -4.51 9.21
CA LEU A 125 17.13 -3.41 8.90
C LEU A 125 15.85 -3.49 9.74
N THR A 126 15.19 -4.65 9.79
CA THR A 126 13.97 -4.86 10.58
C THR A 126 14.19 -4.59 12.07
N ARG A 127 15.32 -5.04 12.64
CA ARG A 127 15.64 -4.78 14.05
C ARG A 127 15.83 -3.28 14.30
N LEU A 128 16.53 -2.59 13.41
CA LEU A 128 16.71 -1.15 13.49
C LEU A 128 15.35 -0.44 13.51
N LEU A 129 14.50 -0.68 12.51
CA LEU A 129 13.17 -0.07 12.40
C LEU A 129 12.25 -0.43 13.57
N ARG A 130 12.34 -1.64 14.11
CA ARG A 130 11.57 -2.04 15.29
C ARG A 130 11.97 -1.25 16.54
N ASP A 131 13.26 -1.01 16.70
CA ASP A 131 13.82 -0.41 17.92
C ASP A 131 13.74 1.13 17.87
N THR A 132 13.76 1.75 16.66
CA THR A 132 13.76 3.20 16.46
C THR A 132 12.46 3.78 15.88
N GLY A 133 11.58 2.93 15.34
CA GLY A 133 10.41 3.33 14.54
C GLY A 133 10.68 3.33 13.04
N ALA A 134 9.63 3.47 12.24
CA ALA A 134 9.74 3.73 10.81
C ALA A 134 10.52 5.03 10.57
N MET A 135 11.31 5.07 9.49
CA MET A 135 12.09 6.26 9.16
C MET A 135 12.26 6.42 7.65
N SER A 136 12.51 7.63 7.23
CA SER A 136 12.76 7.94 5.83
C SER A 136 14.04 7.26 5.33
N GLY A 137 14.01 6.83 4.08
CA GLY A 137 15.16 6.24 3.40
C GLY A 137 15.14 6.52 1.91
N ALA A 138 16.30 6.36 1.28
CA ALA A 138 16.46 6.46 -0.15
C ALA A 138 17.36 5.35 -0.67
N PHE A 139 17.05 4.81 -1.84
CA PHE A 139 17.88 3.80 -2.47
C PHE A 139 18.01 4.02 -3.99
N GLY A 140 19.12 3.56 -4.55
CA GLY A 140 19.39 3.71 -5.97
C GLY A 140 20.86 3.47 -6.29
N SER A 141 21.28 3.90 -7.51
CA SER A 141 22.65 3.82 -7.99
C SER A 141 23.48 5.09 -7.71
N GLY A 142 22.93 6.06 -6.95
CA GLY A 142 23.63 7.27 -6.54
C GLY A 142 24.77 7.01 -5.55
N ASP A 143 25.64 7.98 -5.38
CA ASP A 143 26.62 7.93 -4.28
C ASP A 143 25.94 8.04 -2.91
N PHE A 144 26.63 7.62 -1.86
CA PHE A 144 26.05 7.60 -0.51
C PHE A 144 25.65 8.98 0.01
N ALA A 145 26.35 10.04 -0.40
CA ALA A 145 26.03 11.40 0.03
C ALA A 145 24.71 11.87 -0.61
N THR A 146 24.51 11.59 -1.89
CA THR A 146 23.27 11.87 -2.60
C THR A 146 22.10 11.10 -1.98
N LEU A 147 22.26 9.80 -1.70
CA LEU A 147 21.24 8.97 -1.08
C LEU A 147 20.91 9.46 0.34
N ALA A 148 21.93 9.78 1.14
CA ALA A 148 21.75 10.32 2.50
C ALA A 148 21.02 11.67 2.47
N GLY A 149 21.39 12.57 1.57
CA GLY A 149 20.69 13.85 1.39
C GLY A 149 19.24 13.69 1.00
N THR A 150 18.95 12.74 0.10
CA THR A 150 17.56 12.41 -0.30
C THR A 150 16.77 11.80 0.85
N ALA A 151 17.35 10.86 1.61
CA ALA A 151 16.71 10.25 2.77
C ALA A 151 16.40 11.28 3.86
N ALA A 152 17.31 12.20 4.13
CA ALA A 152 17.12 13.26 5.12
C ALA A 152 16.07 14.31 4.70
N ALA A 153 15.89 14.51 3.40
CA ALA A 153 14.89 15.44 2.84
C ALA A 153 13.49 14.80 2.64
N GLU A 154 13.38 13.47 2.73
CA GLU A 154 12.12 12.76 2.56
C GLU A 154 11.19 12.99 3.75
N PRO A 155 10.00 13.60 3.55
CA PRO A 155 9.11 13.95 4.66
C PRO A 155 8.43 12.75 5.32
N GLY A 156 8.49 11.57 4.70
CA GLY A 156 7.74 10.40 5.14
C GLY A 156 6.25 10.47 4.79
N THR A 157 5.42 9.87 5.62
CA THR A 157 3.96 9.80 5.41
C THR A 157 3.17 10.73 6.32
N ASP A 158 3.78 11.30 7.34
CA ASP A 158 3.15 12.21 8.28
C ASP A 158 2.79 13.55 7.61
N GLY A 159 1.61 14.08 7.92
CA GLY A 159 1.15 15.37 7.40
C GLY A 159 0.80 15.40 5.92
N VAL A 160 0.64 14.24 5.27
CA VAL A 160 0.30 14.12 3.85
C VAL A 160 -1.02 13.37 3.67
N ASP A 161 -1.94 13.92 2.88
CA ASP A 161 -3.13 13.18 2.44
C ASP A 161 -2.76 12.17 1.33
N LEU A 162 -2.44 10.94 1.74
CA LEU A 162 -2.13 9.86 0.82
C LEU A 162 -3.40 9.19 0.27
N VAL A 163 -4.54 9.37 0.92
CA VAL A 163 -5.82 8.81 0.49
C VAL A 163 -6.26 9.41 -0.84
N ALA A 164 -6.04 10.71 -1.06
CA ALA A 164 -6.34 11.37 -2.32
C ALA A 164 -5.67 10.71 -3.55
N GLY A 165 -4.51 10.05 -3.36
CA GLY A 165 -3.76 9.35 -4.42
C GLY A 165 -4.24 7.92 -4.70
N VAL A 166 -4.98 7.31 -3.78
CA VAL A 166 -5.38 5.89 -3.85
C VAL A 166 -6.88 5.68 -4.05
N THR A 167 -7.71 6.58 -3.58
CA THR A 167 -9.18 6.51 -3.69
C THR A 167 -9.66 6.40 -5.14
N THR A 168 -10.85 5.84 -5.35
CA THR A 168 -11.49 5.83 -6.67
C THR A 168 -11.90 7.23 -7.10
N ALA A 169 -11.87 7.51 -8.41
CA ALA A 169 -12.34 8.78 -8.95
C ALA A 169 -13.88 8.86 -8.99
N ASP A 170 -14.52 7.74 -9.32
CA ASP A 170 -15.96 7.65 -9.48
C ASP A 170 -16.52 6.52 -8.63
N ALA A 171 -17.77 6.67 -8.19
CA ALA A 171 -18.48 5.60 -7.50
C ALA A 171 -18.80 4.45 -8.45
N TYR A 172 -18.69 3.22 -7.94
CA TYR A 172 -19.06 2.01 -8.68
C TYR A 172 -19.76 1.00 -7.79
N THR A 173 -20.48 0.07 -8.39
CA THR A 173 -21.25 -0.94 -7.65
C THR A 173 -20.84 -2.35 -8.04
N VAL A 174 -20.73 -3.22 -7.04
CA VAL A 174 -20.43 -4.66 -7.19
C VAL A 174 -21.38 -5.50 -6.32
N GLY A 175 -21.32 -6.83 -6.48
CA GLY A 175 -22.11 -7.78 -5.71
C GLY A 175 -23.50 -8.01 -6.29
N SER A 176 -24.52 -8.16 -5.43
CA SER A 176 -25.86 -8.56 -5.84
C SER A 176 -26.54 -7.52 -6.75
N SER A 177 -27.12 -8.00 -7.84
CA SER A 177 -27.98 -7.21 -8.72
C SER A 177 -29.46 -7.17 -8.26
N ASP A 178 -29.83 -7.92 -7.20
CA ASP A 178 -31.17 -7.89 -6.63
C ASP A 178 -31.41 -6.50 -5.98
N PRO A 179 -32.44 -5.76 -6.40
CA PRO A 179 -32.77 -4.45 -5.82
C PRO A 179 -33.15 -4.53 -4.33
N ASN A 180 -33.56 -5.70 -3.84
CA ASN A 180 -33.91 -5.94 -2.44
C ASN A 180 -32.73 -6.43 -1.59
N ALA A 181 -31.55 -6.68 -2.18
CA ALA A 181 -30.37 -7.04 -1.43
C ALA A 181 -29.96 -5.91 -0.48
N ARG A 182 -29.33 -6.28 0.65
CA ARG A 182 -28.74 -5.29 1.55
C ARG A 182 -27.81 -4.39 0.76
N HIS A 183 -27.93 -3.08 0.94
CA HIS A 183 -27.08 -2.10 0.29
C HIS A 183 -26.03 -1.62 1.27
N ILE A 184 -24.76 -1.87 0.98
CA ILE A 184 -23.61 -1.39 1.75
C ILE A 184 -22.97 -0.28 0.93
N VAL A 185 -22.69 0.86 1.55
CA VAL A 185 -21.86 1.90 0.96
C VAL A 185 -20.47 1.83 1.61
N ALA A 186 -19.43 1.67 0.79
CA ALA A 186 -18.06 1.54 1.24
C ALA A 186 -17.24 2.77 0.82
N TYR A 187 -16.71 3.52 1.78
CA TYR A 187 -15.74 4.58 1.49
C TYR A 187 -14.41 3.95 1.08
N ASP A 188 -13.89 4.41 -0.06
CA ASP A 188 -12.58 3.99 -0.57
C ASP A 188 -11.49 4.95 -0.05
N PHE A 189 -10.91 4.60 1.08
CA PHE A 189 -9.68 5.23 1.57
C PHE A 189 -8.41 4.52 1.07
N GLY A 190 -8.54 3.57 0.16
CA GLY A 190 -7.52 2.64 -0.30
C GLY A 190 -7.97 1.20 -0.08
N ILE A 191 -9.22 0.91 -0.43
CA ILE A 191 -9.88 -0.37 -0.18
C ILE A 191 -9.21 -1.50 -0.96
N LYS A 192 -9.02 -2.65 -0.31
CA LYS A 192 -8.53 -3.87 -0.94
C LYS A 192 -9.64 -4.60 -1.68
N TYR A 193 -9.30 -5.21 -2.81
CA TYR A 193 -10.25 -6.02 -3.59
C TYR A 193 -10.81 -7.18 -2.79
N SER A 194 -10.00 -7.87 -1.98
CA SER A 194 -10.47 -8.93 -1.08
C SER A 194 -11.53 -8.45 -0.09
N ILE A 195 -11.45 -7.20 0.39
CA ILE A 195 -12.48 -6.63 1.26
C ILE A 195 -13.77 -6.39 0.47
N ILE A 196 -13.67 -5.84 -0.74
CA ILE A 196 -14.83 -5.62 -1.62
C ILE A 196 -15.53 -6.95 -1.91
N ASP A 197 -14.78 -8.00 -2.24
CA ASP A 197 -15.30 -9.33 -2.52
C ASP A 197 -16.04 -9.93 -1.31
N HIS A 198 -15.47 -9.78 -0.12
CA HIS A 198 -16.16 -10.22 1.11
C HIS A 198 -17.45 -9.43 1.38
N LEU A 199 -17.44 -8.11 1.21
CA LEU A 199 -18.65 -7.29 1.36
C LEU A 199 -19.71 -7.66 0.31
N ALA A 200 -19.30 -7.96 -0.92
CA ALA A 200 -20.18 -8.36 -2.01
C ALA A 200 -20.94 -9.68 -1.73
N THR A 201 -20.38 -10.56 -0.88
CA THR A 201 -21.13 -11.77 -0.42
C THR A 201 -22.29 -11.43 0.50
N LEU A 202 -22.30 -10.25 1.12
CA LEU A 202 -23.34 -9.80 2.05
C LEU A 202 -24.49 -9.06 1.36
N GLY A 203 -24.28 -8.59 0.11
CA GLY A 203 -25.27 -7.85 -0.62
C GLY A 203 -24.74 -7.05 -1.81
N ARG A 204 -25.39 -5.93 -2.10
CA ARG A 204 -24.93 -4.94 -3.09
C ARG A 204 -23.98 -3.96 -2.40
N VAL A 205 -22.83 -3.68 -2.98
CA VAL A 205 -21.84 -2.76 -2.46
C VAL A 205 -21.63 -1.61 -3.44
N THR A 206 -21.88 -0.37 -2.99
CA THR A 206 -21.44 0.82 -3.74
C THR A 206 -20.20 1.38 -3.08
N VAL A 207 -19.08 1.32 -3.80
CA VAL A 207 -17.82 1.92 -3.40
C VAL A 207 -17.82 3.37 -3.83
N VAL A 208 -17.55 4.28 -2.89
CA VAL A 208 -17.58 5.73 -3.12
C VAL A 208 -16.21 6.37 -2.83
N PRO A 209 -15.87 7.48 -3.51
CA PRO A 209 -14.66 8.25 -3.21
C PRO A 209 -14.58 8.66 -1.74
N ALA A 210 -13.35 8.82 -1.24
CA ALA A 210 -13.09 9.26 0.13
C ALA A 210 -13.73 10.62 0.49
N SER A 211 -13.92 11.50 -0.50
CA SER A 211 -14.49 12.84 -0.35
C SER A 211 -16.02 12.89 -0.41
N THR A 212 -16.70 11.74 -0.57
CA THR A 212 -18.18 11.68 -0.65
C THR A 212 -18.80 12.18 0.65
N THR A 213 -19.76 13.07 0.55
CA THR A 213 -20.44 13.66 1.71
C THR A 213 -21.43 12.68 2.37
N ALA A 214 -21.75 12.94 3.63
CA ALA A 214 -22.76 12.14 4.36
C ALA A 214 -24.13 12.16 3.68
N ASP A 215 -24.56 13.31 3.14
CA ASP A 215 -25.84 13.44 2.46
C ASP A 215 -25.88 12.61 1.15
N GLU A 216 -24.81 12.59 0.38
CA GLU A 216 -24.69 11.73 -0.81
C GLU A 216 -24.79 10.25 -0.44
N VAL A 217 -24.08 9.82 0.62
CA VAL A 217 -24.16 8.45 1.13
C VAL A 217 -25.57 8.09 1.58
N LEU A 218 -26.22 8.97 2.36
CA LEU A 218 -27.57 8.74 2.87
C LEU A 218 -28.63 8.73 1.77
N ALA A 219 -28.42 9.49 0.68
CA ALA A 219 -29.29 9.47 -0.50
C ALA A 219 -29.32 8.08 -1.18
N LEU A 220 -28.24 7.29 -1.04
CA LEU A 220 -28.16 5.91 -1.49
C LEU A 220 -28.97 4.93 -0.61
N LYS A 221 -29.48 5.36 0.55
CA LYS A 221 -30.25 4.58 1.52
C LYS A 221 -29.52 3.27 1.93
N PRO A 222 -28.30 3.34 2.44
CA PRO A 222 -27.55 2.17 2.82
C PRO A 222 -28.13 1.47 4.04
N ALA A 223 -28.05 0.14 4.09
CA ALA A 223 -28.27 -0.66 5.28
C ALA A 223 -27.09 -0.59 6.27
N GLY A 224 -25.91 -0.20 5.79
CA GLY A 224 -24.70 0.02 6.56
C GLY A 224 -23.62 0.71 5.74
N VAL A 225 -22.71 1.39 6.43
CA VAL A 225 -21.54 2.07 5.85
C VAL A 225 -20.28 1.35 6.29
N PHE A 226 -19.41 1.08 5.34
CA PHE A 226 -18.09 0.50 5.56
C PHE A 226 -17.01 1.55 5.33
N LEU A 227 -16.07 1.66 6.26
CA LEU A 227 -14.92 2.55 6.19
C LEU A 227 -13.67 1.69 5.98
N SER A 228 -13.03 1.83 4.82
CA SER A 228 -11.97 0.92 4.41
C SER A 228 -10.64 1.17 5.13
N ASN A 229 -9.71 0.22 4.94
CA ASN A 229 -8.28 0.44 5.13
C ASN A 229 -7.77 1.56 4.22
N GLY A 230 -6.56 2.04 4.49
CA GLY A 230 -5.92 3.05 3.66
C GLY A 230 -4.57 3.50 4.23
N PRO A 231 -3.82 4.32 3.48
CA PRO A 231 -2.51 4.82 3.87
C PRO A 231 -2.58 6.10 4.71
N GLY A 232 -1.48 6.39 5.39
CA GLY A 232 -1.17 7.70 5.96
C GLY A 232 -1.79 7.98 7.31
N ASP A 233 -1.72 9.24 7.68
CA ASP A 233 -2.16 9.77 8.98
C ASP A 233 -3.65 10.16 8.94
N PRO A 234 -4.50 9.58 9.81
CA PRO A 234 -5.91 9.98 9.92
C PRO A 234 -6.09 11.46 10.28
N ALA A 235 -5.06 12.14 10.81
CA ALA A 235 -5.10 13.57 11.11
C ALA A 235 -5.24 14.45 9.85
N MET A 236 -4.88 13.93 8.68
CA MET A 236 -4.95 14.67 7.42
C MET A 236 -6.30 14.58 6.73
N LEU A 237 -7.26 13.81 7.27
CA LEU A 237 -8.50 13.44 6.62
C LEU A 237 -9.73 14.07 7.32
N ASP A 238 -9.66 15.36 7.68
CA ASP A 238 -10.73 16.05 8.40
C ASP A 238 -12.06 16.04 7.62
N TYR A 239 -12.03 16.07 6.30
CA TYR A 239 -13.20 15.93 5.45
C TYR A 239 -13.93 14.59 5.66
N ALA A 240 -13.16 13.49 5.79
CA ALA A 240 -13.70 12.16 6.05
C ALA A 240 -14.24 12.07 7.50
N VAL A 241 -13.51 12.61 8.47
CA VAL A 241 -13.94 12.66 9.88
C VAL A 241 -15.27 13.40 10.00
N THR A 242 -15.44 14.53 9.30
CA THR A 242 -16.68 15.31 9.28
C THR A 242 -17.84 14.49 8.70
N ALA A 243 -17.66 13.90 7.53
CA ALA A 243 -18.68 13.06 6.89
C ALA A 243 -19.08 11.86 7.76
N ILE A 244 -18.09 11.19 8.38
CA ILE A 244 -18.33 10.05 9.28
C ILE A 244 -19.13 10.53 10.51
N GLY A 245 -18.77 11.66 11.13
CA GLY A 245 -19.48 12.23 12.28
C GLY A 245 -20.96 12.49 11.99
N GLU A 246 -21.28 12.98 10.79
CA GLU A 246 -22.67 13.22 10.35
C GLU A 246 -23.44 11.91 10.07
N LEU A 247 -22.76 10.78 9.82
CA LEU A 247 -23.35 9.46 9.63
C LEU A 247 -23.58 8.73 10.96
N VAL A 248 -22.83 9.05 12.02
CA VAL A 248 -22.95 8.40 13.34
C VAL A 248 -24.35 8.54 13.89
N GLY A 249 -24.94 7.43 14.35
CA GLY A 249 -26.30 7.38 14.88
C GLY A 249 -27.41 7.37 13.81
N ARG A 250 -27.09 7.56 12.53
CA ARG A 250 -28.04 7.52 11.42
C ARG A 250 -28.03 6.20 10.64
N VAL A 251 -26.88 5.53 10.61
CA VAL A 251 -26.69 4.25 9.92
C VAL A 251 -25.64 3.43 10.66
N PRO A 252 -25.72 2.08 10.66
CA PRO A 252 -24.65 1.23 11.19
C PRO A 252 -23.33 1.49 10.43
N ILE A 253 -22.23 1.66 11.17
CA ILE A 253 -20.90 1.93 10.60
C ILE A 253 -19.92 0.86 11.11
N PHE A 254 -19.09 0.37 10.20
CA PHE A 254 -17.96 -0.53 10.53
C PHE A 254 -16.70 -0.07 9.81
N GLY A 255 -15.59 0.01 10.53
CA GLY A 255 -14.30 0.47 9.99
C GLY A 255 -13.18 -0.52 10.22
N ILE A 256 -12.25 -0.60 9.26
CA ILE A 256 -11.02 -1.41 9.34
C ILE A 256 -9.81 -0.49 9.21
N CYS A 257 -8.78 -0.69 10.07
CA CYS A 257 -7.50 0.02 10.02
C CYS A 257 -7.73 1.55 10.01
N LEU A 258 -7.36 2.26 8.94
CA LEU A 258 -7.57 3.70 8.81
C LEU A 258 -9.05 4.09 9.03
N GLY A 259 -9.99 3.32 8.46
CA GLY A 259 -11.42 3.58 8.66
C GLY A 259 -11.86 3.46 10.12
N HIS A 260 -11.27 2.54 10.90
CA HIS A 260 -11.49 2.46 12.34
C HIS A 260 -10.92 3.69 13.08
N GLN A 261 -9.71 4.13 12.69
CA GLN A 261 -9.08 5.33 13.27
C GLN A 261 -9.90 6.59 12.99
N LEU A 262 -10.41 6.75 11.75
CA LEU A 262 -11.27 7.87 11.36
C LEU A 262 -12.59 7.85 12.14
N LEU A 263 -13.22 6.68 12.30
CA LEU A 263 -14.41 6.53 13.11
C LEU A 263 -14.15 6.94 14.57
N SER A 264 -13.01 6.50 15.14
CA SER A 264 -12.63 6.86 16.52
C SER A 264 -12.47 8.38 16.68
N ARG A 265 -11.85 9.05 15.70
CA ARG A 265 -11.75 10.53 15.70
C ARG A 265 -13.10 11.23 15.57
N ALA A 266 -14.04 10.65 14.83
CA ALA A 266 -15.36 11.23 14.62
C ALA A 266 -16.28 11.15 15.85
N ILE A 267 -16.02 10.18 16.74
CA ILE A 267 -16.83 10.01 17.98
C ILE A 267 -16.16 10.58 19.24
N GLY A 268 -14.94 11.13 19.16
CA GLY A 268 -14.15 11.70 20.25
C GLY A 268 -13.16 10.70 20.81
#